data_f5d944e9477a8b90e2eb57921836abc7
#
_entry.id   f5d944e9477a8b90e2eb57921836abc7
#
_cell.length_a   1.000
_cell.length_b   1.000
_cell.length_c   1.000
_cell.angle_alpha   90.00
_cell.angle_beta   90.00
_cell.angle_gamma   90.00
#
_symmetry.space_group_name_H-M   'P 1'
#
loop_
_entity.id
_entity.type
_entity.pdbx_description
1 polymer ?
#
loop_
_entity_poly.entity_id
_entity_poly.type
_entity_poly.pdbx_seq_one_letter_code
_entity_poly.pdbx_strand_id
1 'polypeptide(L)'
;MQQQLGLSHWPFIAENGAQIVFPEGWHNDPDYPSKTLGMDYTHLTAILHELRRQTGFAFLGFADVDDATVAQWTGLTLAQAHQARQRTGSEPLRWEGTAQQLECLRRLLEQHDLHLTQGGRFYHVMSKQISKGNAARWLAARFPLSQGFPLITLSLGDGPNDLSLLYASNLAVLIRGQQAKPLDLPGDFAGRLYRTRQQGPHGWREGLDYFLLNGSAHHE
;
A
#
# COMPACT_ATOMS: atom_id res chain seq x y z
N MET A 1 -4.40 5.07 -13.57
CA MET A 1 -4.06 6.16 -12.62
C MET A 1 -2.74 6.83 -12.97
N GLN A 2 -1.59 6.14 -13.00
CA GLN A 2 -0.27 6.73 -13.31
C GLN A 2 -0.25 7.51 -14.64
N GLN A 3 -0.74 6.91 -15.73
CA GLN A 3 -0.87 7.58 -17.04
C GLN A 3 -1.76 8.84 -16.98
N GLN A 4 -2.86 8.80 -16.25
CA GLN A 4 -3.78 9.93 -16.11
C GLN A 4 -3.15 11.10 -15.34
N LEU A 5 -2.14 10.82 -14.51
CA LEU A 5 -1.39 11.82 -13.73
C LEU A 5 -0.10 12.27 -14.43
N GLY A 6 0.22 11.76 -15.62
CA GLY A 6 1.47 12.08 -16.33
C GLY A 6 2.72 11.52 -15.66
N LEU A 7 2.58 10.48 -14.82
CA LEU A 7 3.67 9.91 -14.01
C LEU A 7 4.27 8.62 -14.60
N SER A 8 4.05 8.34 -15.88
CA SER A 8 4.49 7.10 -16.55
C SER A 8 6.01 6.89 -16.58
N HIS A 9 6.78 7.97 -16.37
CA HIS A 9 8.25 7.93 -16.35
C HIS A 9 8.84 7.63 -14.96
N TRP A 10 7.99 7.44 -13.95
CA TRP A 10 8.42 7.19 -12.58
C TRP A 10 8.07 5.77 -12.14
N PRO A 11 8.90 5.12 -11.31
CA PRO A 11 8.52 3.85 -10.71
C PRO A 11 7.32 4.03 -9.80
N PHE A 12 6.54 2.96 -9.60
CA PHE A 12 5.43 2.98 -8.66
C PHE A 12 5.38 1.71 -7.82
N ILE A 13 4.85 1.85 -6.62
CA ILE A 13 4.62 0.77 -5.68
C ILE A 13 3.15 0.36 -5.78
N ALA A 14 2.91 -0.90 -6.07
CA ALA A 14 1.58 -1.50 -6.15
C ALA A 14 1.35 -2.49 -4.99
N GLU A 15 0.11 -2.96 -4.86
CA GLU A 15 -0.28 -4.06 -3.96
C GLU A 15 0.16 -3.85 -2.50
N ASN A 16 -0.03 -2.63 -1.96
CA ASN A 16 0.39 -2.25 -0.60
C ASN A 16 1.89 -2.48 -0.30
N GLY A 17 2.72 -2.51 -1.34
CA GLY A 17 4.15 -2.73 -1.20
C GLY A 17 4.65 -4.09 -1.67
N ALA A 18 3.76 -4.97 -2.16
CA ALA A 18 4.17 -6.28 -2.66
C ALA A 18 4.85 -6.22 -4.03
N GLN A 19 4.58 -5.18 -4.82
CA GLN A 19 5.18 -5.01 -6.14
C GLN A 19 5.74 -3.60 -6.33
N ILE A 20 6.91 -3.52 -6.96
CA ILE A 20 7.52 -2.28 -7.45
C ILE A 20 7.65 -2.43 -8.96
N VAL A 21 7.09 -1.49 -9.72
CA VAL A 21 7.12 -1.50 -11.19
C VAL A 21 8.00 -0.35 -11.67
N PHE A 22 8.90 -0.66 -12.61
CA PHE A 22 9.85 0.29 -13.16
C PHE A 22 9.42 0.77 -14.55
N PRO A 23 9.61 2.07 -14.86
CA PRO A 23 9.40 2.57 -16.23
C PRO A 23 10.57 2.17 -17.14
N GLU A 24 10.39 2.31 -18.44
CA GLU A 24 11.40 1.96 -19.47
C GLU A 24 12.78 2.56 -19.22
N GLY A 25 12.86 3.77 -18.66
CA GLY A 25 14.13 4.43 -18.33
C GLY A 25 14.98 3.69 -17.26
N TRP A 26 14.42 2.66 -16.63
CA TRP A 26 15.09 1.86 -15.59
C TRP A 26 15.51 0.46 -16.06
N HIS A 27 15.56 0.22 -17.36
CA HIS A 27 15.86 -1.10 -17.95
C HIS A 27 17.23 -1.68 -17.55
N ASN A 28 18.14 -0.88 -17.00
CA ASN A 28 19.41 -1.33 -16.45
C ASN A 28 19.31 -1.83 -15.00
N ASP A 29 18.18 -1.65 -14.32
CA ASP A 29 17.98 -2.22 -12.98
C ASP A 29 17.83 -3.74 -13.11
N PRO A 30 18.53 -4.55 -12.27
CA PRO A 30 18.48 -6.01 -12.35
C PRO A 30 17.08 -6.60 -12.08
N ASP A 31 16.20 -5.83 -11.44
CA ASP A 31 14.82 -6.22 -11.13
C ASP A 31 13.79 -5.69 -12.17
N TYR A 32 14.24 -5.09 -13.30
CA TYR A 32 13.34 -4.64 -14.36
C TYR A 32 12.62 -5.83 -15.04
N PRO A 33 11.35 -5.75 -15.45
CA PRO A 33 10.45 -4.58 -15.39
C PRO A 33 9.72 -4.40 -14.06
N SER A 34 9.78 -5.36 -13.15
CA SER A 34 9.14 -5.24 -11.84
C SER A 34 9.77 -6.16 -10.81
N LYS A 35 9.79 -5.71 -9.57
CA LYS A 35 10.20 -6.47 -8.39
C LYS A 35 8.97 -6.88 -7.58
N THR A 36 8.79 -8.17 -7.38
CA THR A 36 7.86 -8.70 -6.38
C THR A 36 8.59 -8.89 -5.06
N LEU A 37 7.99 -8.44 -3.98
CA LEU A 37 8.48 -8.59 -2.62
C LEU A 37 7.63 -9.63 -1.88
N GLY A 38 8.27 -10.51 -1.11
CA GLY A 38 7.61 -11.54 -0.31
C GLY A 38 7.24 -12.81 -1.07
N MET A 39 6.18 -13.48 -0.60
CA MET A 39 5.69 -14.74 -1.15
C MET A 39 5.02 -14.51 -2.51
N ASP A 40 5.21 -15.44 -3.44
CA ASP A 40 4.51 -15.39 -4.72
C ASP A 40 2.99 -15.61 -4.55
N TYR A 41 2.23 -15.10 -5.51
CA TYR A 41 0.78 -15.07 -5.44
C TYR A 41 0.14 -16.46 -5.48
N THR A 42 0.71 -17.41 -6.23
CA THR A 42 0.19 -18.78 -6.33
C THR A 42 0.27 -19.50 -5.00
N HIS A 43 1.39 -19.36 -4.30
CA HIS A 43 1.57 -19.95 -2.98
C HIS A 43 0.65 -19.28 -1.95
N LEU A 44 0.55 -17.95 -1.97
CA LEU A 44 -0.34 -17.19 -1.08
C LEU A 44 -1.80 -17.64 -1.22
N THR A 45 -2.30 -17.73 -2.45
CA THR A 45 -3.70 -18.15 -2.71
C THR A 45 -3.94 -19.60 -2.34
N ALA A 46 -2.96 -20.50 -2.53
CA ALA A 46 -3.05 -21.89 -2.08
C ALA A 46 -3.20 -21.99 -0.55
N ILE A 47 -2.45 -21.21 0.23
CA ILE A 47 -2.60 -21.13 1.69
C ILE A 47 -4.01 -20.65 2.06
N LEU A 48 -4.52 -19.60 1.40
CA LEU A 48 -5.86 -19.06 1.67
C LEU A 48 -6.96 -20.10 1.38
N HIS A 49 -6.87 -20.83 0.27
CA HIS A 49 -7.80 -21.88 -0.06
C HIS A 49 -7.78 -23.01 0.99
N GLU A 50 -6.60 -23.42 1.44
CA GLU A 50 -6.47 -24.44 2.47
C GLU A 50 -7.03 -23.97 3.82
N LEU A 51 -6.71 -22.75 4.25
CA LEU A 51 -7.28 -22.20 5.49
C LEU A 51 -8.81 -22.11 5.44
N ARG A 52 -9.38 -21.69 4.30
CA ARG A 52 -10.83 -21.66 4.11
C ARG A 52 -11.45 -23.05 4.19
N ARG A 53 -10.81 -24.04 3.57
CA ARG A 53 -11.26 -25.44 3.61
C ARG A 53 -11.23 -26.01 5.04
N GLN A 54 -10.20 -25.71 5.82
CA GLN A 54 -10.04 -26.21 7.19
C GLN A 54 -10.99 -25.54 8.19
N THR A 55 -11.24 -24.25 8.03
CA THR A 55 -11.97 -23.46 9.02
C THR A 55 -13.43 -23.23 8.67
N GLY A 56 -13.81 -23.34 7.40
CA GLY A 56 -15.14 -22.98 6.91
C GLY A 56 -15.42 -21.48 6.98
N PHE A 57 -14.39 -20.61 7.13
CA PHE A 57 -14.60 -19.18 7.20
C PHE A 57 -15.14 -18.60 5.90
N ALA A 58 -16.11 -17.71 6.02
CA ALA A 58 -16.77 -17.06 4.89
C ALA A 58 -15.94 -15.85 4.42
N PHE A 59 -15.13 -16.06 3.40
CA PHE A 59 -14.43 -15.00 2.66
C PHE A 59 -14.23 -15.41 1.19
N LEU A 60 -14.15 -14.41 0.34
CA LEU A 60 -13.80 -14.58 -1.08
C LEU A 60 -12.69 -13.60 -1.44
N GLY A 61 -11.70 -14.13 -2.16
CA GLY A 61 -10.63 -13.33 -2.75
C GLY A 61 -10.93 -12.92 -4.19
N PHE A 62 -10.13 -12.03 -4.74
CA PHE A 62 -10.21 -11.68 -6.16
C PHE A 62 -9.84 -12.86 -7.06
N ALA A 63 -9.03 -13.80 -6.56
CA ALA A 63 -8.73 -15.06 -7.25
C ALA A 63 -9.95 -15.96 -7.39
N ASP A 64 -10.90 -15.90 -6.46
CA ASP A 64 -12.06 -16.79 -6.38
C ASP A 64 -13.22 -16.40 -7.32
N VAL A 65 -13.18 -15.20 -7.90
CA VAL A 65 -14.30 -14.60 -8.64
C VAL A 65 -13.87 -14.08 -10.00
N ASP A 66 -14.83 -13.78 -10.87
CA ASP A 66 -14.59 -13.22 -12.19
C ASP A 66 -14.44 -11.68 -12.18
N ASP A 67 -14.07 -11.12 -13.34
CA ASP A 67 -13.89 -9.69 -13.52
C ASP A 67 -15.19 -8.89 -13.29
N ALA A 68 -16.35 -9.48 -13.63
CA ALA A 68 -17.64 -8.83 -13.45
C ALA A 68 -17.97 -8.68 -11.96
N THR A 69 -17.70 -9.70 -11.16
CA THR A 69 -17.88 -9.67 -9.71
C THR A 69 -16.94 -8.66 -9.05
N VAL A 70 -15.66 -8.61 -9.45
CA VAL A 70 -14.72 -7.60 -8.94
C VAL A 70 -15.17 -6.19 -9.34
N ALA A 71 -15.65 -5.99 -10.58
CA ALA A 71 -16.20 -4.70 -11.01
C ALA A 71 -17.39 -4.26 -10.14
N GLN A 72 -18.31 -5.19 -9.84
CA GLN A 72 -19.45 -4.94 -8.95
C GLN A 72 -19.01 -4.55 -7.53
N TRP A 73 -18.04 -5.26 -6.96
CA TRP A 73 -17.55 -5.00 -5.60
C TRP A 73 -16.83 -3.66 -5.49
N THR A 74 -16.11 -3.27 -6.54
CA THR A 74 -15.20 -2.12 -6.52
C THR A 74 -15.76 -0.86 -7.15
N GLY A 75 -16.70 -0.99 -8.09
CA GLY A 75 -17.16 0.11 -8.95
C GLY A 75 -16.20 0.38 -10.12
N LEU A 76 -15.24 -0.49 -10.38
CA LEU A 76 -14.32 -0.41 -11.52
C LEU A 76 -15.02 -0.81 -12.83
N THR A 77 -14.48 -0.36 -13.96
CA THR A 77 -14.84 -0.94 -15.27
C THR A 77 -14.33 -2.38 -15.37
N LEU A 78 -14.90 -3.20 -16.28
CA LEU A 78 -14.44 -4.58 -16.49
C LEU A 78 -12.93 -4.66 -16.81
N ALA A 79 -12.41 -3.76 -17.63
CA ALA A 79 -10.98 -3.71 -17.97
C ALA A 79 -10.11 -3.39 -16.74
N GLN A 80 -10.57 -2.48 -15.88
CA GLN A 80 -9.88 -2.16 -14.62
C GLN A 80 -9.98 -3.30 -13.61
N ALA A 81 -11.12 -4.00 -13.54
CA ALA A 81 -11.30 -5.17 -12.68
C ALA A 81 -10.40 -6.32 -13.12
N HIS A 82 -10.29 -6.56 -14.43
CA HIS A 82 -9.34 -7.52 -14.98
C HIS A 82 -7.90 -7.21 -14.52
N GLN A 83 -7.46 -5.95 -14.64
CA GLN A 83 -6.14 -5.52 -14.17
C GLN A 83 -6.00 -5.67 -12.64
N ALA A 84 -7.04 -5.37 -11.86
CA ALA A 84 -7.02 -5.48 -10.41
C ALA A 84 -6.90 -6.93 -9.92
N ARG A 85 -7.29 -7.92 -10.73
CA ARG A 85 -7.11 -9.35 -10.47
C ARG A 85 -5.73 -9.89 -10.85
N GLN A 86 -4.97 -9.18 -11.68
CA GLN A 86 -3.59 -9.54 -12.02
C GLN A 86 -2.67 -9.20 -10.85
N ARG A 87 -2.64 -10.09 -9.86
CA ARG A 87 -1.88 -9.92 -8.62
C ARG A 87 -0.56 -10.66 -8.67
N THR A 88 0.41 -10.18 -7.90
CA THR A 88 1.76 -10.77 -7.84
C THR A 88 2.20 -11.17 -6.43
N GLY A 89 1.70 -10.52 -5.38
CA GLY A 89 2.16 -10.80 -4.01
C GLY A 89 1.18 -10.41 -2.90
N SER A 90 -0.06 -10.05 -3.26
CA SER A 90 -1.12 -9.79 -2.27
C SER A 90 -2.49 -10.17 -2.78
N GLU A 91 -3.39 -10.58 -1.89
CA GLU A 91 -4.75 -10.95 -2.21
C GLU A 91 -5.77 -10.08 -1.47
N PRO A 92 -6.62 -9.31 -2.20
CA PRO A 92 -7.75 -8.63 -1.60
C PRO A 92 -8.85 -9.62 -1.23
N LEU A 93 -9.34 -9.54 0.00
CA LEU A 93 -10.41 -10.39 0.50
C LEU A 93 -11.66 -9.58 0.85
N ARG A 94 -12.82 -10.07 0.43
CA ARG A 94 -14.11 -9.71 0.97
C ARG A 94 -14.42 -10.65 2.13
N TRP A 95 -14.53 -10.11 3.33
CA TRP A 95 -14.83 -10.87 4.54
C TRP A 95 -16.33 -10.84 4.84
N GLU A 96 -16.91 -12.00 5.13
CA GLU A 96 -18.33 -12.17 5.43
C GLU A 96 -18.56 -12.88 6.79
N GLY A 97 -17.48 -13.22 7.49
CA GLY A 97 -17.53 -13.87 8.80
C GLY A 97 -17.64 -12.86 9.96
N THR A 98 -17.63 -13.41 11.19
CA THR A 98 -17.64 -12.60 12.42
C THR A 98 -16.28 -11.97 12.71
N ALA A 99 -16.25 -10.96 13.60
CA ALA A 99 -14.99 -10.33 14.05
C ALA A 99 -14.09 -11.35 14.78
N GLN A 100 -14.67 -12.28 15.53
CA GLN A 100 -13.90 -13.34 16.22
C GLN A 100 -13.23 -14.30 15.22
N GLN A 101 -13.93 -14.66 14.16
CA GLN A 101 -13.37 -15.50 13.09
C GLN A 101 -12.26 -14.75 12.31
N LEU A 102 -12.42 -13.45 12.11
CA LEU A 102 -11.38 -12.61 11.47
C LEU A 102 -10.10 -12.59 12.31
N GLU A 103 -10.22 -12.47 13.62
CA GLU A 103 -9.08 -12.50 14.53
C GLU A 103 -8.42 -13.91 14.55
N CYS A 104 -9.21 -14.96 14.45
CA CYS A 104 -8.67 -16.31 14.27
C CYS A 104 -7.92 -16.45 12.95
N LEU A 105 -8.48 -15.93 11.84
CA LEU A 105 -7.79 -15.91 10.55
C LEU A 105 -6.45 -15.16 10.63
N ARG A 106 -6.38 -14.03 11.32
CA ARG A 106 -5.11 -13.30 11.53
C ARG A 106 -4.03 -14.19 12.13
N ARG A 107 -4.37 -14.90 13.22
CA ARG A 107 -3.42 -15.82 13.88
C ARG A 107 -2.98 -16.98 13.01
N LEU A 108 -3.90 -17.52 12.22
CA LEU A 108 -3.58 -18.61 11.27
C LEU A 108 -2.65 -18.09 10.15
N LEU A 109 -2.91 -16.92 9.60
CA LEU A 109 -2.04 -16.30 8.60
C LEU A 109 -0.64 -16.04 9.15
N GLU A 110 -0.53 -15.66 10.42
CA GLU A 110 0.77 -15.45 11.09
C GLU A 110 1.65 -16.70 11.13
N GLN A 111 1.06 -17.88 11.19
CA GLN A 111 1.78 -19.17 11.16
C GLN A 111 2.39 -19.47 9.78
N HIS A 112 1.91 -18.79 8.74
CA HIS A 112 2.39 -18.89 7.37
C HIS A 112 3.22 -17.67 6.92
N ASP A 113 3.71 -16.86 7.87
CA ASP A 113 4.41 -15.61 7.58
C ASP A 113 3.61 -14.61 6.72
N LEU A 114 2.28 -14.68 6.84
CA LEU A 114 1.33 -13.77 6.22
C LEU A 114 0.73 -12.82 7.26
N HIS A 115 0.24 -11.67 6.81
CA HIS A 115 -0.55 -10.76 7.63
C HIS A 115 -1.75 -10.24 6.88
N LEU A 116 -2.74 -9.75 7.63
CA LEU A 116 -3.96 -9.16 7.13
C LEU A 116 -3.99 -7.67 7.47
N THR A 117 -4.06 -6.81 6.47
CA THR A 117 -4.29 -5.37 6.65
C THR A 117 -5.63 -4.97 6.05
N GLN A 118 -6.23 -3.88 6.55
CA GLN A 118 -7.46 -3.32 5.99
C GLN A 118 -7.14 -2.09 5.16
N GLY A 119 -7.62 -2.07 3.92
CA GLY A 119 -7.52 -0.94 3.02
C GLY A 119 -8.87 -0.68 2.35
N GLY A 120 -9.51 0.42 2.69
CA GLY A 120 -10.84 0.74 2.19
C GLY A 120 -11.87 -0.34 2.57
N ARG A 121 -12.51 -0.95 1.57
CA ARG A 121 -13.58 -1.96 1.75
C ARG A 121 -13.10 -3.40 1.85
N PHE A 122 -11.82 -3.65 1.59
CA PHE A 122 -11.25 -4.99 1.52
C PHE A 122 -10.18 -5.18 2.58
N TYR A 123 -10.03 -6.43 2.99
CA TYR A 123 -8.83 -6.88 3.66
C TYR A 123 -7.81 -7.31 2.61
N HIS A 124 -6.53 -7.16 2.91
CA HIS A 124 -5.44 -7.56 2.03
C HIS A 124 -4.53 -8.52 2.77
N VAL A 125 -4.32 -9.71 2.21
CA VAL A 125 -3.35 -10.68 2.72
C VAL A 125 -2.07 -10.56 1.92
N MET A 126 -0.95 -10.52 2.62
CA MET A 126 0.39 -10.46 2.04
C MET A 126 1.43 -10.95 3.05
N SER A 127 2.66 -11.17 2.61
CA SER A 127 3.76 -11.57 3.51
C SER A 127 3.99 -10.52 4.61
N LYS A 128 4.33 -10.95 5.82
CA LYS A 128 4.55 -10.08 7.00
C LYS A 128 5.53 -8.94 6.75
N GLN A 129 6.56 -9.19 5.97
CA GLN A 129 7.58 -8.19 5.63
C GLN A 129 7.12 -7.14 4.60
N ILE A 130 5.95 -7.37 3.96
CA ILE A 130 5.41 -6.45 2.97
C ILE A 130 4.70 -5.30 3.66
N SER A 131 5.10 -4.09 3.31
CA SER A 131 4.41 -2.86 3.68
C SER A 131 4.77 -1.75 2.69
N LYS A 132 3.91 -0.75 2.58
CA LYS A 132 4.20 0.45 1.77
C LYS A 132 5.53 1.10 2.19
N GLY A 133 5.83 1.12 3.49
CA GLY A 133 7.07 1.68 4.02
C GLY A 133 8.32 0.88 3.63
N ASN A 134 8.26 -0.46 3.68
CA ASN A 134 9.39 -1.29 3.27
C ASN A 134 9.67 -1.14 1.77
N ALA A 135 8.63 -1.14 0.94
CA ALA A 135 8.77 -0.92 -0.49
C ALA A 135 9.31 0.48 -0.81
N ALA A 136 8.83 1.51 -0.11
CA ALA A 136 9.33 2.87 -0.28
C ALA A 136 10.82 3.00 0.10
N ARG A 137 11.25 2.42 1.23
CA ARG A 137 12.69 2.38 1.61
C ARG A 137 13.53 1.63 0.59
N TRP A 138 13.04 0.49 0.11
CA TRP A 138 13.72 -0.30 -0.91
C TRP A 138 13.92 0.49 -2.20
N LEU A 139 12.86 1.18 -2.67
CA LEU A 139 12.92 2.02 -3.86
C LEU A 139 13.81 3.26 -3.65
N ALA A 140 13.69 3.93 -2.50
CA ALA A 140 14.48 5.11 -2.17
C ALA A 140 15.99 4.81 -2.17
N ALA A 141 16.41 3.62 -1.68
CA ALA A 141 17.80 3.20 -1.69
C ALA A 141 18.38 2.99 -3.11
N ARG A 142 17.53 2.85 -4.12
CA ARG A 142 17.90 2.66 -5.54
C ARG A 142 17.60 3.87 -6.41
N PHE A 143 16.96 4.89 -5.84
CA PHE A 143 16.58 6.06 -6.61
C PHE A 143 17.84 6.80 -7.09
N PRO A 144 17.97 7.07 -8.40
CA PRO A 144 19.13 7.79 -8.93
C PRO A 144 19.16 9.21 -8.35
N LEU A 145 20.15 9.46 -7.51
CA LEU A 145 20.37 10.78 -6.92
C LEU A 145 21.16 11.67 -7.88
N SER A 146 20.75 12.92 -8.04
CA SER A 146 21.62 13.95 -8.57
C SER A 146 22.79 14.18 -7.59
N GLN A 147 23.99 14.26 -8.11
CA GLN A 147 25.21 14.33 -7.31
C GLN A 147 25.14 15.38 -6.19
N GLY A 148 25.39 14.93 -4.96
CA GLY A 148 25.62 15.82 -3.81
C GLY A 148 24.43 16.17 -2.94
N PHE A 149 23.21 15.76 -3.28
CA PHE A 149 22.03 16.03 -2.45
C PHE A 149 21.44 14.76 -1.81
N PRO A 150 21.15 14.77 -0.50
CA PRO A 150 20.48 13.67 0.14
C PRO A 150 19.03 13.52 -0.39
N LEU A 151 18.54 12.29 -0.53
CA LEU A 151 17.15 12.04 -0.84
C LEU A 151 16.29 12.36 0.38
N ILE A 152 15.38 13.32 0.24
CA ILE A 152 14.36 13.61 1.23
C ILE A 152 13.04 13.01 0.75
N THR A 153 12.45 12.15 1.54
CA THR A 153 11.18 11.51 1.24
C THR A 153 10.02 12.24 1.92
N LEU A 154 8.98 12.54 1.15
CA LEU A 154 7.71 13.08 1.64
C LEU A 154 6.60 12.06 1.36
N SER A 155 5.87 11.68 2.38
CA SER A 155 4.74 10.76 2.27
C SER A 155 3.44 11.37 2.77
N LEU A 156 2.33 10.93 2.17
CA LEU A 156 0.99 11.34 2.54
C LEU A 156 0.10 10.10 2.68
N GLY A 157 -0.73 10.06 3.72
CA GLY A 157 -1.62 8.93 3.97
C GLY A 157 -2.73 9.28 4.97
N ASP A 158 -3.84 8.54 4.92
CA ASP A 158 -5.02 8.73 5.76
C ASP A 158 -5.49 7.44 6.46
N GLY A 159 -4.90 6.30 6.13
CA GLY A 159 -5.34 4.98 6.60
C GLY A 159 -4.28 4.21 7.41
N PRO A 160 -4.71 3.18 8.16
CA PRO A 160 -3.80 2.33 8.93
C PRO A 160 -2.72 1.67 8.06
N ASN A 161 -3.03 1.34 6.81
CA ASN A 161 -2.10 0.76 5.85
C ASN A 161 -1.03 1.75 5.35
N ASP A 162 -1.19 3.06 5.63
CA ASP A 162 -0.23 4.10 5.28
C ASP A 162 0.77 4.38 6.42
N LEU A 163 0.48 3.94 7.65
CA LEU A 163 1.33 4.22 8.81
C LEU A 163 2.79 3.81 8.57
N SER A 164 3.01 2.64 7.98
CA SER A 164 4.38 2.18 7.66
C SER A 164 5.10 3.08 6.66
N LEU A 165 4.36 3.66 5.69
CA LEU A 165 4.90 4.60 4.71
C LEU A 165 5.24 5.94 5.36
N LEU A 166 4.32 6.47 6.16
CA LEU A 166 4.51 7.71 6.90
C LEU A 166 5.74 7.59 7.83
N TYR A 167 5.83 6.49 8.58
CA TYR A 167 6.94 6.22 9.48
C TYR A 167 8.29 6.04 8.76
N ALA A 168 8.28 5.58 7.51
CA ALA A 168 9.48 5.35 6.70
C ALA A 168 10.06 6.63 6.08
N SER A 169 9.39 7.76 6.18
CA SER A 169 9.70 8.99 5.44
C SER A 169 10.30 10.08 6.33
N ASN A 170 11.11 10.97 5.72
CA ASN A 170 11.66 12.14 6.41
C ASN A 170 10.58 13.16 6.77
N LEU A 171 9.61 13.34 5.85
CA LEU A 171 8.48 14.23 6.00
C LEU A 171 7.20 13.42 5.85
N ALA A 172 6.27 13.54 6.78
CA ALA A 172 5.02 12.79 6.80
C ALA A 172 3.82 13.73 6.90
N VAL A 173 2.84 13.53 6.04
CA VAL A 173 1.54 14.22 6.09
C VAL A 173 0.48 13.19 6.48
N LEU A 174 -0.05 13.31 7.68
CA LEU A 174 -1.19 12.53 8.11
C LEU A 174 -2.47 13.27 7.74
N ILE A 175 -3.11 12.81 6.69
CA ILE A 175 -4.35 13.40 6.18
C ILE A 175 -5.49 13.04 7.10
N ARG A 176 -6.34 14.01 7.41
CA ARG A 176 -7.55 13.77 8.20
C ARG A 176 -8.45 12.76 7.50
N GLY A 177 -8.58 11.57 8.08
CA GLY A 177 -9.49 10.52 7.61
C GLY A 177 -10.92 10.72 8.12
N GLN A 178 -11.84 9.87 7.64
CA GLN A 178 -13.23 9.83 8.11
C GLN A 178 -13.41 9.03 9.41
N GLN A 179 -12.34 8.43 9.94
CA GLN A 179 -12.41 7.59 11.12
C GLN A 179 -12.61 8.43 12.39
N ALA A 180 -13.43 7.91 13.32
CA ALA A 180 -13.71 8.56 14.59
C ALA A 180 -12.48 8.68 15.50
N LYS A 181 -11.52 7.75 15.36
CA LYS A 181 -10.26 7.77 16.12
C LYS A 181 -9.13 8.25 15.21
N PRO A 182 -8.43 9.33 15.58
CA PRO A 182 -7.27 9.78 14.84
C PRO A 182 -6.20 8.69 14.79
N LEU A 183 -5.59 8.53 13.61
CA LEU A 183 -4.37 7.74 13.49
C LEU A 183 -3.21 8.48 14.16
N ASP A 184 -2.31 7.72 14.77
CA ASP A 184 -1.11 8.27 15.37
C ASP A 184 0.13 7.50 14.91
N LEU A 185 1.24 8.23 14.74
CA LEU A 185 2.53 7.60 14.48
C LEU A 185 3.16 7.18 15.82
N PRO A 186 3.99 6.11 15.83
CA PRO A 186 4.80 5.77 16.99
C PRO A 186 5.56 6.96 17.53
N GLY A 187 5.72 7.04 18.86
CA GLY A 187 6.36 8.18 19.53
C GLY A 187 7.86 8.35 19.24
N ASP A 188 8.49 7.35 18.60
CA ASP A 188 9.88 7.36 18.16
C ASP A 188 10.03 7.80 16.67
N PHE A 189 8.99 8.34 16.04
CA PHE A 189 9.08 8.87 14.68
C PHE A 189 10.08 10.04 14.62
N ALA A 190 11.17 9.84 13.91
CA ALA A 190 12.27 10.79 13.82
C ALA A 190 12.07 11.90 12.77
N GLY A 191 11.06 11.77 11.90
CA GLY A 191 10.76 12.72 10.84
C GLY A 191 9.92 13.92 11.31
N ARG A 192 9.58 14.80 10.37
CA ARG A 192 8.64 15.91 10.61
C ARG A 192 7.24 15.49 10.21
N LEU A 193 6.28 15.60 11.16
CA LEU A 193 4.88 15.26 10.94
C LEU A 193 4.02 16.51 10.81
N TYR A 194 3.20 16.56 9.76
CA TYR A 194 2.11 17.50 9.61
C TYR A 194 0.77 16.77 9.59
N ARG A 195 -0.21 17.27 10.36
CA ARG A 195 -1.59 16.75 10.41
C ARG A 195 -2.50 17.74 9.70
N THR A 196 -3.19 17.31 8.65
CA THR A 196 -4.07 18.18 7.90
C THR A 196 -5.39 18.45 8.62
N ARG A 197 -5.96 19.63 8.39
CA ARG A 197 -7.32 19.99 8.80
C ARG A 197 -8.35 19.51 7.79
N GLN A 198 -7.96 19.48 6.51
CA GLN A 198 -8.78 19.05 5.39
C GLN A 198 -8.68 17.54 5.17
N GLN A 199 -9.69 16.98 4.50
CA GLN A 199 -9.77 15.56 4.14
C GLN A 199 -9.51 15.35 2.64
N GLY A 200 -9.18 14.12 2.25
CA GLY A 200 -9.04 13.70 0.86
C GLY A 200 -8.15 14.61 0.02
N PRO A 201 -8.55 15.00 -1.21
CA PRO A 201 -7.72 15.80 -2.11
C PRO A 201 -7.33 17.16 -1.54
N HIS A 202 -8.19 17.79 -0.75
CA HIS A 202 -7.90 19.07 -0.10
C HIS A 202 -6.84 18.91 1.00
N GLY A 203 -6.90 17.81 1.78
CA GLY A 203 -5.85 17.49 2.76
C GLY A 203 -4.51 17.16 2.07
N TRP A 204 -4.54 16.48 0.93
CA TRP A 204 -3.34 16.26 0.12
C TRP A 204 -2.67 17.57 -0.28
N ARG A 205 -3.45 18.50 -0.84
CA ARG A 205 -2.94 19.82 -1.24
C ARG A 205 -2.41 20.58 -0.03
N GLU A 206 -3.15 20.64 1.07
CA GLU A 206 -2.73 21.31 2.30
C GLU A 206 -1.36 20.80 2.79
N GLY A 207 -1.17 19.48 2.81
CA GLY A 207 0.08 18.88 3.24
C GLY A 207 1.27 19.13 2.31
N LEU A 208 1.04 19.11 1.00
CA LEU A 208 2.07 19.45 0.00
C LEU A 208 2.45 20.94 0.11
N ASP A 209 1.47 21.84 0.19
CA ASP A 209 1.71 23.28 0.34
C ASP A 209 2.51 23.57 1.62
N TYR A 210 2.22 22.86 2.72
CA TYR A 210 2.95 23.04 3.98
C TYR A 210 4.45 22.74 3.85
N PHE A 211 4.82 21.65 3.23
CA PHE A 211 6.22 21.24 3.13
C PHE A 211 6.97 21.83 1.93
N LEU A 212 6.29 22.04 0.79
CA LEU A 212 6.93 22.46 -0.45
C LEU A 212 6.92 23.98 -0.64
N LEU A 213 5.88 24.68 -0.16
CA LEU A 213 5.79 26.14 -0.32
C LEU A 213 6.26 26.89 0.92
N ASN A 214 5.97 26.40 2.13
CA ASN A 214 6.34 27.06 3.38
C ASN A 214 7.68 26.58 3.96
N GLY A 215 8.23 25.45 3.46
CA GLY A 215 9.51 24.90 3.89
C GLY A 215 10.72 25.74 3.47
N SER A 216 10.55 26.67 2.53
CA SER A 216 11.61 27.59 2.07
C SER A 216 11.82 28.81 2.97
N ALA A 217 10.97 29.02 4.00
CA ALA A 217 10.96 30.23 4.83
C ALA A 217 11.76 30.11 6.15
N HIS A 218 12.45 29.00 6.39
CA HIS A 218 13.20 28.77 7.65
C HIS A 218 14.67 28.40 7.43
N HIS A 219 15.33 29.03 6.46
CA HIS A 219 16.78 29.09 6.35
C HIS A 219 17.20 30.57 6.28
N GLU A 220 17.02 31.27 7.38
CA GLU A 220 17.81 32.45 7.75
C GLU A 220 18.37 32.25 9.16
#